data_de9ba2904beaa9c7aa1328145dfcafab
#
_entry.id   de9ba2904beaa9c7aa1328145dfcafab
#
_cell.length_a   1.000
_cell.length_b   1.000
_cell.length_c   1.000
_cell.angle_alpha   90.00
_cell.angle_beta   90.00
_cell.angle_gamma   90.00
#
_symmetry.space_group_name_H-M   'P 1'
#
loop_
_entity.id
_entity.type
_entity.pdbx_description
1 polymer ?
#
loop_
_entity_poly.entity_id
_entity_poly.type
_entity_poly.pdbx_seq_one_letter_code
_entity_poly.pdbx_strand_id
1 'polypeptide(L)'
;ELTPENVAKFSRIHRRCGTSFLLVVIFVSIIVFSAIGGGSLLWRIGSRVFLLPLVIGISYEFIKGASNSETWGKYCIMPALSLQYITTREPRLDQIEVALAALDLALHPETAGENTQSGAVVEQ
;
A
#
# COMPACT_ATOMS: atom_id res chain seq x y z
N GLU A 1 5.61 -13.65 19.83
CA GLU A 1 6.51 -14.52 19.05
C GLU A 1 5.99 -14.55 17.60
N LEU A 2 6.86 -14.23 16.64
CA LEU A 2 6.54 -14.15 15.21
C LEU A 2 6.53 -15.55 14.59
N THR A 3 5.50 -16.33 14.88
CA THR A 3 5.27 -17.63 14.23
C THR A 3 4.18 -17.49 13.17
N PRO A 4 4.20 -18.29 12.09
CA PRO A 4 3.18 -18.23 11.03
C PRO A 4 1.75 -18.37 11.56
N GLU A 5 1.53 -19.24 12.54
CA GLU A 5 0.23 -19.49 13.17
C GLU A 5 -0.26 -18.28 13.99
N ASN A 6 0.65 -17.55 14.64
CA ASN A 6 0.31 -16.36 15.39
C ASN A 6 0.02 -15.19 14.44
N VAL A 7 0.82 -15.04 13.39
CA VAL A 7 0.62 -13.99 12.38
C VAL A 7 -0.68 -14.17 11.61
N ALA A 8 -1.07 -15.42 11.33
CA ALA A 8 -2.35 -15.73 10.67
C ALA A 8 -3.59 -15.24 11.43
N LYS A 9 -3.49 -15.02 12.74
CA LYS A 9 -4.59 -14.51 13.57
C LYS A 9 -4.84 -13.00 13.42
N PHE A 10 -3.89 -12.27 12.85
CA PHE A 10 -4.02 -10.84 12.66
C PHE A 10 -4.75 -10.51 11.36
N SER A 11 -5.52 -9.42 11.39
CA SER A 11 -6.26 -8.97 10.22
C SER A 11 -5.31 -8.48 9.13
N ARG A 12 -5.56 -8.90 7.89
CA ARG A 12 -4.89 -8.39 6.69
C ARG A 12 -5.28 -6.94 6.34
N ILE A 13 -6.35 -6.45 6.93
CA ILE A 13 -6.90 -5.12 6.64
C ILE A 13 -6.12 -4.07 7.40
N HIS A 14 -5.51 -3.14 6.66
CA HIS A 14 -4.70 -2.07 7.24
C HIS A 14 -5.04 -0.71 6.63
N ARG A 15 -5.13 0.33 7.48
CA ARG A 15 -5.53 1.69 7.08
C ARG A 15 -4.52 2.39 6.16
N ARG A 16 -3.25 2.00 6.22
CA ARG A 16 -2.16 2.57 5.40
C ARG A 16 -1.76 1.65 4.24
N CYS A 17 -2.70 0.87 3.72
CA CYS A 17 -2.45 0.01 2.57
C CYS A 17 -2.41 0.82 1.27
N GLY A 18 -1.56 0.45 0.34
CA GLY A 18 -1.44 1.08 -0.97
C GLY A 18 -2.73 1.06 -1.80
N THR A 19 -3.56 0.02 -1.65
CA THR A 19 -4.88 -0.04 -2.32
C THR A 19 -5.85 1.01 -1.82
N SER A 20 -5.85 1.32 -0.52
CA SER A 20 -6.62 2.42 0.05
C SER A 20 -6.13 3.77 -0.47
N PHE A 21 -4.83 3.95 -0.59
CA PHE A 21 -4.23 5.15 -1.18
C PHE A 21 -4.65 5.33 -2.62
N LEU A 22 -4.60 4.26 -3.44
CA LEU A 22 -5.01 4.32 -4.84
C LEU A 22 -6.46 4.75 -5.01
N LEU A 23 -7.38 4.24 -4.19
CA LEU A 23 -8.79 4.63 -4.22
C LEU A 23 -8.97 6.12 -3.91
N VAL A 24 -8.26 6.64 -2.92
CA VAL A 24 -8.28 8.08 -2.59
C VAL A 24 -7.71 8.91 -3.73
N VAL A 25 -6.60 8.48 -4.36
CA VAL A 25 -6.02 9.14 -5.54
C VAL A 25 -7.03 9.21 -6.68
N ILE A 26 -7.75 8.13 -6.96
CA ILE A 26 -8.79 8.11 -8.00
C ILE A 26 -9.90 9.10 -7.66
N PHE A 27 -10.39 9.11 -6.42
CA PHE A 27 -11.46 10.00 -5.98
C PHE A 27 -11.05 11.47 -6.07
N VAL A 28 -9.87 11.83 -5.57
CA VAL A 28 -9.32 13.19 -5.66
C VAL A 28 -9.09 13.59 -7.12
N SER A 29 -8.60 12.66 -7.95
CA SER A 29 -8.43 12.89 -9.39
C SER A 29 -9.72 13.26 -10.08
N ILE A 30 -10.81 12.55 -9.79
CA ILE A 30 -12.13 12.83 -10.36
C ILE A 30 -12.57 14.26 -10.00
N ILE A 31 -12.43 14.65 -8.74
CA ILE A 31 -12.80 16.00 -8.28
C ILE A 31 -11.96 17.07 -8.97
N VAL A 32 -10.64 16.94 -8.93
CA VAL A 32 -9.70 17.93 -9.47
C VAL A 32 -9.89 18.07 -10.98
N PHE A 33 -9.94 16.96 -11.72
CA PHE A 33 -10.05 17.02 -13.17
C PHE A 33 -11.46 17.38 -13.67
N SER A 34 -12.50 17.11 -12.88
CA SER A 34 -13.86 17.61 -13.18
C SER A 34 -13.96 19.13 -13.03
N ALA A 35 -13.26 19.70 -12.05
CA ALA A 35 -13.26 21.14 -11.82
C ALA A 35 -12.53 21.94 -12.92
N ILE A 36 -11.52 21.33 -13.55
CA ILE A 36 -10.73 21.98 -14.63
C ILE A 36 -11.52 22.03 -15.95
N GLY A 37 -12.53 21.19 -16.10
CA GLY A 37 -13.38 21.13 -17.27
C GLY A 37 -12.74 20.51 -18.51
N GLY A 38 -13.46 20.59 -19.64
CA GLY A 38 -13.03 20.07 -20.92
C GLY A 38 -12.26 21.12 -21.74
N GLY A 39 -11.27 20.67 -22.48
CA GLY A 39 -10.49 21.46 -23.42
C GLY A 39 -9.98 20.59 -24.56
N SER A 40 -9.08 21.12 -25.36
CA SER A 40 -8.39 20.36 -26.41
C SER A 40 -7.68 19.14 -25.83
N LEU A 41 -7.38 18.15 -26.66
CA LEU A 41 -6.65 16.94 -26.22
C LEU A 41 -5.31 17.29 -25.54
N LEU A 42 -4.61 18.28 -26.09
CA LEU A 42 -3.35 18.76 -25.51
C LEU A 42 -3.54 19.37 -24.11
N TRP A 43 -4.61 20.14 -23.92
CA TRP A 43 -4.97 20.69 -22.61
C TRP A 43 -5.28 19.59 -21.57
N ARG A 44 -6.02 18.56 -22.00
CA ARG A 44 -6.36 17.43 -21.12
C ARG A 44 -5.15 16.64 -20.69
N ILE A 45 -4.23 16.34 -21.59
CA ILE A 45 -3.02 15.62 -21.28
C ILE A 45 -2.08 16.48 -20.43
N GLY A 46 -1.85 17.72 -20.84
CA GLY A 46 -0.95 18.63 -20.12
C GLY A 46 -1.41 18.90 -18.69
N SER A 47 -2.70 19.20 -18.49
CA SER A 47 -3.24 19.43 -17.14
C SER A 47 -3.12 18.20 -16.24
N ARG A 48 -3.34 17.00 -16.77
CA ARG A 48 -3.18 15.76 -15.99
C ARG A 48 -1.74 15.50 -15.56
N VAL A 49 -0.80 15.64 -16.49
CA VAL A 49 0.64 15.45 -16.18
C VAL A 49 1.12 16.48 -15.15
N PHE A 50 0.73 17.74 -15.33
CA PHE A 50 1.16 18.82 -14.44
C PHE A 50 0.52 18.76 -13.04
N LEU A 51 -0.75 18.35 -12.96
CA LEU A 51 -1.49 18.30 -11.70
C LEU A 51 -1.37 16.95 -10.96
N LEU A 52 -0.81 15.92 -11.59
CA LEU A 52 -0.62 14.62 -10.96
C LEU A 52 0.16 14.68 -9.64
N PRO A 53 1.28 15.41 -9.51
CA PRO A 53 1.97 15.57 -8.23
C PRO A 53 1.09 16.20 -7.15
N LEU A 54 0.27 17.19 -7.52
CA LEU A 54 -0.67 17.84 -6.61
C LEU A 54 -1.75 16.86 -6.12
N VAL A 55 -2.32 16.08 -7.02
CA VAL A 55 -3.32 15.05 -6.69
C VAL A 55 -2.75 14.01 -5.74
N ILE A 56 -1.54 13.55 -5.99
CA ILE A 56 -0.84 12.59 -5.12
C ILE A 56 -0.59 13.20 -3.74
N GLY A 57 -0.10 14.44 -3.68
CA GLY A 57 0.13 15.16 -2.43
C GLY A 57 -1.12 15.33 -1.58
N ILE A 58 -2.21 15.78 -2.19
CA ILE A 58 -3.52 15.95 -1.52
C ILE A 58 -4.01 14.60 -1.00
N SER A 59 -3.92 13.54 -1.81
CA SER A 59 -4.36 12.20 -1.45
C SER A 59 -3.54 11.64 -0.28
N TYR A 60 -2.25 11.91 -0.25
CA TYR A 60 -1.36 11.50 0.84
C TYR A 60 -1.73 12.20 2.15
N GLU A 61 -1.90 13.52 2.13
CA GLU A 61 -2.30 14.29 3.32
C GLU A 61 -3.69 13.89 3.83
N PHE A 62 -4.62 13.58 2.91
CA PHE A 62 -5.94 13.09 3.26
C PHE A 62 -5.86 11.75 4.01
N ILE A 63 -5.13 10.77 3.49
CA ILE A 63 -4.96 9.46 4.15
C ILE A 63 -4.23 9.60 5.47
N LYS A 64 -3.20 10.42 5.54
CA LYS A 64 -2.44 10.67 6.77
C LYS A 64 -3.33 11.28 7.85
N GLY A 65 -4.10 12.31 7.51
CA GLY A 65 -5.05 12.93 8.42
C GLY A 65 -6.16 11.98 8.87
N ALA A 66 -6.72 11.23 7.93
CA ALA A 66 -7.77 10.26 8.21
C ALA A 66 -7.26 9.06 9.04
N SER A 67 -6.01 8.63 8.85
CA SER A 67 -5.41 7.56 9.66
C SER A 67 -5.15 7.96 11.11
N ASN A 68 -4.92 9.25 11.35
CA ASN A 68 -4.65 9.79 12.68
C ASN A 68 -5.93 10.17 13.45
N SER A 69 -7.07 10.26 12.77
CA SER A 69 -8.36 10.60 13.38
C SER A 69 -9.13 9.35 13.79
N GLU A 70 -9.47 9.22 15.06
CA GLU A 70 -10.22 8.06 15.56
C GLU A 70 -11.70 8.08 15.15
N THR A 71 -12.29 9.26 15.04
CA THR A 71 -13.73 9.42 14.77
C THR A 71 -14.01 9.69 13.29
N TRP A 72 -13.39 10.67 12.73
CA TRP A 72 -13.64 11.19 11.38
C TRP A 72 -13.01 10.31 10.30
N GLY A 73 -11.75 9.96 10.52
CA GLY A 73 -11.00 9.17 9.58
C GLY A 73 -11.55 7.76 9.39
N LYS A 74 -12.17 7.19 10.42
CA LYS A 74 -12.79 5.87 10.35
C LYS A 74 -13.87 5.79 9.28
N TYR A 75 -14.74 6.79 9.21
CA TYR A 75 -15.82 6.84 8.21
C TYR A 75 -15.30 7.16 6.81
N CYS A 76 -14.33 8.04 6.68
CA CYS A 76 -13.75 8.42 5.39
C CYS A 76 -12.93 7.30 4.74
N ILE A 77 -12.25 6.47 5.55
CA ILE A 77 -11.45 5.35 5.06
C ILE A 77 -12.30 4.08 4.85
N MET A 78 -13.49 3.99 5.42
CA MET A 78 -14.33 2.79 5.35
C MET A 78 -14.56 2.27 3.93
N PRO A 79 -14.88 3.10 2.91
CA PRO A 79 -15.01 2.61 1.54
C PRO A 79 -13.70 2.02 0.99
N ALA A 80 -12.57 2.65 1.32
CA ALA A 80 -11.25 2.18 0.91
C ALA A 80 -10.86 0.86 1.60
N LEU A 81 -11.23 0.69 2.87
CA LEU A 81 -11.04 -0.57 3.59
C LEU A 81 -11.93 -1.68 3.03
N SER A 82 -13.17 -1.35 2.63
CA SER A 82 -14.08 -2.32 2.00
C SER A 82 -13.50 -2.88 0.70
N LEU A 83 -12.78 -2.07 -0.07
CA LEU A 83 -12.11 -2.53 -1.28
C LEU A 83 -11.02 -3.57 -0.98
N GLN A 84 -10.36 -3.49 0.17
CA GLN A 84 -9.35 -4.48 0.56
C GLN A 84 -9.93 -5.89 0.71
N TYR A 85 -11.19 -6.06 1.09
CA TYR A 85 -11.84 -7.38 1.14
C TYR A 85 -11.90 -8.05 -0.24
N ILE A 86 -11.99 -7.25 -1.30
CA ILE A 86 -12.06 -7.73 -2.69
C ILE A 86 -10.65 -7.92 -3.26
N THR A 87 -9.73 -6.99 -2.97
CA THR A 87 -8.40 -6.96 -3.57
C THR A 87 -7.37 -7.81 -2.85
N THR A 88 -7.59 -8.13 -1.58
CA THR A 88 -6.67 -8.93 -0.77
C THR A 88 -7.33 -10.23 -0.31
N ARG A 89 -6.60 -11.34 -0.41
CA ARG A 89 -6.99 -12.64 0.14
C ARG A 89 -6.26 -12.90 1.45
N GLU A 90 -6.82 -13.80 2.26
CA GLU A 90 -6.10 -14.32 3.41
C GLU A 90 -4.89 -15.11 2.93
N PRO A 91 -3.69 -14.79 3.45
CA PRO A 91 -2.48 -15.51 3.07
C PRO A 91 -2.50 -16.92 3.63
N ARG A 92 -1.96 -17.86 2.88
CA ARG A 92 -1.73 -19.23 3.37
C ARG A 92 -0.51 -19.24 4.30
N LEU A 93 -0.37 -20.26 5.11
CA LEU A 93 0.74 -20.38 6.08
C LEU A 93 2.11 -20.36 5.39
N ASP A 94 2.25 -21.01 4.23
CA ASP A 94 3.46 -20.97 3.41
C ASP A 94 3.85 -19.56 2.96
N GLN A 95 2.87 -18.73 2.62
CA GLN A 95 3.09 -17.32 2.23
C GLN A 95 3.49 -16.46 3.42
N ILE A 96 2.92 -16.71 4.60
CA ILE A 96 3.28 -16.02 5.84
C ILE A 96 4.72 -16.38 6.24
N GLU A 97 5.12 -17.63 6.08
CA GLU A 97 6.48 -18.09 6.37
C GLU A 97 7.52 -17.37 5.52
N VAL A 98 7.27 -17.26 4.20
CA VAL A 98 8.13 -16.50 3.28
C VAL A 98 8.20 -15.01 3.67
N ALA A 99 7.06 -14.41 4.05
CA ALA A 99 7.02 -13.02 4.47
C ALA A 99 7.80 -12.78 5.78
N LEU A 100 7.71 -13.73 6.73
CA LEU A 100 8.47 -13.66 7.98
C LEU A 100 9.97 -13.82 7.74
N ALA A 101 10.38 -14.73 6.85
CA ALA A 101 11.78 -14.88 6.46
C ALA A 101 12.32 -13.59 5.81
N ALA A 102 11.55 -12.96 4.92
CA ALA A 102 11.93 -11.69 4.32
C ALA A 102 12.00 -10.54 5.34
N LEU A 103 11.12 -10.53 6.33
CA LEU A 103 11.12 -9.55 7.40
C LEU A 103 12.36 -9.74 8.29
N ASP A 104 12.70 -10.97 8.66
CA ASP A 104 13.86 -11.29 9.47
C ASP A 104 15.15 -10.85 8.80
N LEU A 105 15.31 -11.14 7.51
CA LEU A 105 16.44 -10.67 6.70
C LEU A 105 16.51 -9.14 6.61
N ALA A 106 15.37 -8.45 6.58
CA ALA A 106 15.33 -6.99 6.56
C ALA A 106 15.72 -6.37 7.90
N LEU A 107 15.39 -7.04 9.00
CA LEU A 107 15.75 -6.60 10.37
C LEU A 107 17.19 -6.94 10.74
N HIS A 108 17.73 -8.05 10.20
CA HIS A 108 19.07 -8.55 10.46
C HIS A 108 19.85 -8.75 9.15
N PRO A 109 20.25 -7.66 8.46
CA PRO A 109 20.91 -7.73 7.15
C PRO A 109 22.27 -8.45 7.20
N GLU A 110 22.89 -8.56 8.36
CA GLU A 110 24.15 -9.27 8.57
C GLU A 110 24.02 -10.79 8.34
N THR A 111 22.87 -11.39 8.64
CA THR A 111 22.63 -12.83 8.40
C THR A 111 22.38 -13.16 6.92
N ALA A 112 22.00 -12.16 6.12
CA ALA A 112 21.82 -12.32 4.67
C ALA A 112 23.16 -12.59 3.95
N GLY A 113 24.25 -12.01 4.44
CA GLY A 113 25.60 -12.21 3.89
C GLY A 113 26.17 -13.60 4.09
N GLU A 114 25.90 -14.24 5.22
CA GLU A 114 26.38 -15.59 5.53
C GLU A 114 25.65 -16.67 4.71
N ASN A 115 24.33 -16.54 4.53
CA ASN A 115 23.55 -17.50 3.76
C ASN A 115 23.87 -17.47 2.25
N THR A 116 24.27 -16.32 1.71
CA THR A 116 24.68 -16.21 0.30
C THR A 116 26.01 -16.89 0.05
N GLN A 117 26.94 -16.86 1.03
CA GLN A 117 28.24 -17.53 0.92
C GLN A 117 28.13 -19.05 1.11
N SER A 118 27.19 -19.51 1.96
CA SER A 118 26.97 -20.95 2.18
C SER A 118 26.30 -21.64 0.98
N GLY A 119 25.44 -20.93 0.24
CA GLY A 119 24.78 -21.45 -0.97
C GLY A 119 25.72 -21.62 -2.16
N ALA A 120 26.78 -20.82 -2.24
CA ALA A 120 27.76 -20.87 -3.34
C ALA A 120 28.77 -22.04 -3.24
N VAL A 121 28.84 -22.73 -2.11
CA VAL A 121 29.79 -23.83 -1.86
C VAL A 121 29.20 -25.22 -2.21
N VAL A 122 27.89 -25.30 -2.52
CA VAL A 122 27.22 -26.60 -2.79
C VAL A 122 27.13 -26.92 -4.28
N GLU A 123 27.54 -26.03 -5.18
CA GLU A 123 27.55 -26.25 -6.64
C GLU A 123 28.97 -26.40 -7.23
N GLN A 124 29.81 -27.20 -6.59
CA GLN A 124 31.05 -27.69 -7.23
C GLN A 124 31.18 -29.20 -7.06
#